data_6a2a31db2ac16a610d829b6d91805368
#
_entry.id   6a2a31db2ac16a610d829b6d91805368
#
_cell.length_a   1.000
_cell.length_b   1.000
_cell.length_c   1.000
_cell.angle_alpha   90.00
_cell.angle_beta   90.00
_cell.angle_gamma   90.00
#
_symmetry.space_group_name_H-M   'P 1'
#
loop_
_entity.id
_entity.type
_entity.pdbx_description
1 polymer ?
#
loop_
_entity_poly.entity_id
_entity_poly.type
_entity_poly.pdbx_seq_one_letter_code
_entity_poly.pdbx_strand_id
1 'polypeptide(L)'
;MAVKADPGGFPQRKTSESRWVTAAQMRDVQRIAQEEFGIDILQLTENAGRSAATLALAMLGGKGRGQRVVILCGNGNKGAAGLAAARHLSNWSVRVDPIVSGVEEEAGFTVRRQLQILRQSGIIEPRDMESSDITVEDQLAESDLVIDALVGYGLEGPPQGIAAAVAQLAIDAKRPTLALDVPTGVNATTGEVSSPAIKACTTLMLDLPKKGVLQDQARNHVGELFLADLGIPVGVPERMGIPMGGLFSEGPIVRLRR
;
A
#
# COMPACT_ATOMS: atom_id res chain seq x y z
N MET A 1 10.61 11.88 -16.33
CA MET A 1 10.52 12.90 -15.26
C MET A 1 10.91 12.23 -13.96
N ALA A 2 11.68 12.83 -13.06
CA ALA A 2 12.04 12.16 -11.81
C ALA A 2 10.82 11.99 -10.90
N VAL A 3 10.67 10.80 -10.31
CA VAL A 3 9.63 10.50 -9.32
C VAL A 3 9.86 11.35 -8.06
N LYS A 4 8.77 11.94 -7.55
CA LYS A 4 8.82 12.81 -6.36
C LYS A 4 8.30 12.06 -5.14
N ALA A 5 9.13 11.91 -4.11
CA ALA A 5 8.71 11.34 -2.82
C ALA A 5 7.60 12.20 -2.16
N ASP A 6 7.73 13.52 -2.25
CA ASP A 6 6.69 14.48 -1.89
C ASP A 6 6.20 15.20 -3.15
N PRO A 7 5.08 14.78 -3.73
CA PRO A 7 4.55 15.42 -4.95
C PRO A 7 3.92 16.79 -4.69
N GLY A 8 3.64 17.15 -3.43
CA GLY A 8 2.86 18.34 -3.09
C GLY A 8 1.36 18.19 -3.40
N GLY A 9 0.59 19.25 -3.14
CA GLY A 9 -0.84 19.29 -3.49
C GLY A 9 -1.78 18.54 -2.53
N PHE A 10 -1.25 17.91 -1.48
CA PHE A 10 -2.06 17.26 -0.45
C PHE A 10 -2.12 18.11 0.82
N PRO A 11 -3.27 18.16 1.51
CA PRO A 11 -3.40 18.78 2.82
C PRO A 11 -2.37 18.23 3.80
N GLN A 12 -1.92 19.05 4.73
CA GLN A 12 -0.87 18.69 5.66
C GLN A 12 -1.38 18.66 7.09
N ARG A 13 -0.92 17.68 7.86
CA ARG A 13 -1.19 17.53 9.28
C ARG A 13 0.13 17.24 10.02
N LYS A 14 0.26 17.69 11.24
CA LYS A 14 1.39 17.30 12.10
C LYS A 14 1.16 15.89 12.65
N THR A 15 2.21 15.12 12.76
CA THR A 15 2.15 13.78 13.40
C THR A 15 1.65 13.84 14.84
N SER A 16 1.90 14.95 15.54
CA SER A 16 1.41 15.20 16.91
C SER A 16 -0.11 15.40 17.01
N GLU A 17 -0.77 15.73 15.91
CA GLU A 17 -2.22 15.93 15.84
C GLU A 17 -3.00 14.63 15.58
N SER A 18 -2.29 13.54 15.29
CA SER A 18 -2.89 12.24 14.99
C SER A 18 -2.70 11.25 16.14
N ARG A 19 -3.65 10.33 16.31
CA ARG A 19 -3.52 9.20 17.23
C ARG A 19 -2.97 7.99 16.48
N TRP A 20 -1.84 7.51 16.93
CA TRP A 20 -1.11 6.39 16.35
C TRP A 20 -1.54 5.09 16.99
N VAL A 21 -1.86 4.11 16.15
CA VAL A 21 -2.42 2.82 16.60
C VAL A 21 -1.41 1.68 16.44
N THR A 22 -1.60 0.63 17.24
CA THR A 22 -0.93 -0.65 17.06
C THR A 22 -1.62 -1.47 15.97
N ALA A 23 -0.96 -2.52 15.47
CA ALA A 23 -1.56 -3.49 14.55
C ALA A 23 -2.82 -4.14 15.15
N ALA A 24 -2.81 -4.45 16.46
CA ALA A 24 -3.97 -5.02 17.15
C ALA A 24 -5.16 -4.03 17.16
N GLN A 25 -4.92 -2.79 17.53
CA GLN A 25 -5.97 -1.76 17.49
C GLN A 25 -6.54 -1.56 16.09
N MET A 26 -5.69 -1.60 15.04
CA MET A 26 -6.18 -1.49 13.66
C MET A 26 -7.04 -2.69 13.25
N ARG A 27 -6.69 -3.91 13.67
CA ARG A 27 -7.54 -5.10 13.47
C ARG A 27 -8.91 -4.93 14.11
N ASP A 28 -8.96 -4.43 15.35
CA ASP A 28 -10.22 -4.18 16.06
C ASP A 28 -11.07 -3.12 15.36
N VAL A 29 -10.47 -2.02 14.88
CA VAL A 29 -11.17 -0.99 14.09
C VAL A 29 -11.80 -1.62 12.85
N GLN A 30 -11.04 -2.41 12.09
CA GLN A 30 -11.57 -3.05 10.88
C GLN A 30 -12.66 -4.09 11.19
N ARG A 31 -12.50 -4.87 12.25
CA ARG A 31 -13.52 -5.83 12.69
C ARG A 31 -14.83 -5.12 13.04
N ILE A 32 -14.78 -4.09 13.88
CA ILE A 32 -15.96 -3.30 14.27
C ILE A 32 -16.62 -2.67 13.03
N ALA A 33 -15.82 -2.09 12.12
CA ALA A 33 -16.33 -1.50 10.89
C ALA A 33 -17.11 -2.51 10.04
N GLN A 34 -16.62 -3.75 9.95
CA GLN A 34 -17.25 -4.79 9.15
C GLN A 34 -18.44 -5.42 9.86
N GLU A 35 -18.28 -5.85 11.12
CA GLU A 35 -19.28 -6.64 11.84
C GLU A 35 -20.45 -5.79 12.39
N GLU A 36 -20.18 -4.55 12.82
CA GLU A 36 -21.19 -3.72 13.48
C GLU A 36 -21.71 -2.59 12.58
N PHE A 37 -20.88 -2.08 11.66
CA PHE A 37 -21.28 -1.01 10.73
C PHE A 37 -21.59 -1.51 9.32
N GLY A 38 -21.30 -2.79 9.01
CA GLY A 38 -21.60 -3.39 7.72
C GLY A 38 -20.74 -2.88 6.57
N ILE A 39 -19.54 -2.34 6.85
CA ILE A 39 -18.59 -1.92 5.81
C ILE A 39 -17.99 -3.17 5.16
N ASP A 40 -18.20 -3.33 3.85
CA ASP A 40 -17.62 -4.44 3.12
C ASP A 40 -16.12 -4.26 2.94
N ILE A 41 -15.36 -5.36 3.09
CA ILE A 41 -13.91 -5.37 2.89
C ILE A 41 -13.52 -4.92 1.47
N LEU A 42 -14.38 -5.14 0.47
CA LEU A 42 -14.16 -4.67 -0.89
C LEU A 42 -14.26 -3.14 -1.00
N GLN A 43 -15.10 -2.49 -0.19
CA GLN A 43 -15.14 -1.02 -0.13
C GLN A 43 -13.83 -0.46 0.40
N LEU A 44 -13.30 -1.04 1.49
CA LEU A 44 -12.00 -0.65 2.04
C LEU A 44 -10.86 -0.89 1.05
N THR A 45 -10.88 -2.05 0.38
CA THR A 45 -9.89 -2.41 -0.65
C THR A 45 -9.91 -1.43 -1.82
N GLU A 46 -11.10 -1.04 -2.29
CA GLU A 46 -11.28 -0.10 -3.40
C GLU A 46 -10.75 1.30 -3.03
N ASN A 47 -11.11 1.79 -1.85
CA ASN A 47 -10.65 3.10 -1.36
C ASN A 47 -9.13 3.12 -1.16
N ALA A 48 -8.54 2.05 -0.62
CA ALA A 48 -7.10 1.91 -0.49
C ALA A 48 -6.39 1.91 -1.86
N GLY A 49 -6.89 1.11 -2.81
CA GLY A 49 -6.32 1.02 -4.16
C GLY A 49 -6.43 2.33 -4.93
N ARG A 50 -7.58 3.01 -4.86
CA ARG A 50 -7.77 4.32 -5.49
C ARG A 50 -6.84 5.38 -4.89
N SER A 51 -6.70 5.41 -3.57
CA SER A 51 -5.81 6.35 -2.89
C SER A 51 -4.33 6.08 -3.25
N ALA A 52 -3.94 4.80 -3.31
CA ALA A 52 -2.60 4.40 -3.75
C ALA A 52 -2.31 4.85 -5.18
N ALA A 53 -3.24 4.62 -6.11
CA ALA A 53 -3.12 5.04 -7.49
C ALA A 53 -3.04 6.57 -7.62
N THR A 54 -3.84 7.31 -6.84
CA THR A 54 -3.85 8.78 -6.82
C THR A 54 -2.51 9.32 -6.37
N LEU A 55 -1.95 8.81 -5.27
CA LEU A 55 -0.65 9.24 -4.78
C LEU A 55 0.47 8.84 -5.75
N ALA A 56 0.44 7.61 -6.29
CA ALA A 56 1.41 7.14 -7.27
C ALA A 56 1.43 8.03 -8.53
N LEU A 57 0.25 8.38 -9.08
CA LEU A 57 0.16 9.27 -10.22
C LEU A 57 0.73 10.67 -9.90
N ALA A 58 0.46 11.20 -8.71
CA ALA A 58 1.03 12.47 -8.27
C ALA A 58 2.57 12.40 -8.16
N MET A 59 3.11 11.31 -7.60
CA MET A 59 4.56 11.06 -7.53
C MET A 59 5.21 11.00 -8.92
N LEU A 60 4.49 10.48 -9.92
CA LEU A 60 4.88 10.46 -11.34
C LEU A 60 4.69 11.80 -12.07
N GLY A 61 4.35 12.86 -11.34
CA GLY A 61 4.15 14.20 -11.89
C GLY A 61 2.78 14.44 -12.50
N GLY A 62 1.78 13.66 -12.16
CA GLY A 62 0.38 13.81 -12.56
C GLY A 62 0.07 13.36 -14.00
N LYS A 63 1.00 12.69 -14.67
CA LYS A 63 0.85 12.22 -16.06
C LYS A 63 1.08 10.72 -16.13
N GLY A 64 0.06 9.95 -16.56
CA GLY A 64 0.16 8.49 -16.64
C GLY A 64 0.87 8.00 -17.91
N ARG A 65 0.62 8.66 -19.06
CA ARG A 65 1.14 8.20 -20.35
C ARG A 65 2.68 8.18 -20.38
N GLY A 66 3.24 7.03 -20.75
CA GLY A 66 4.68 6.83 -20.84
C GLY A 66 5.35 6.48 -19.52
N GLN A 67 4.58 6.32 -18.44
CA GLN A 67 5.07 5.86 -17.14
C GLN A 67 4.80 4.36 -16.97
N ARG A 68 5.69 3.68 -16.27
CA ARG A 68 5.58 2.26 -15.93
C ARG A 68 5.66 2.05 -14.43
N VAL A 69 4.69 1.33 -13.88
CA VAL A 69 4.60 1.02 -12.44
C VAL A 69 4.55 -0.49 -12.26
N VAL A 70 5.50 -1.02 -11.51
CA VAL A 70 5.46 -2.41 -11.02
C VAL A 70 4.76 -2.42 -9.66
N ILE A 71 3.82 -3.35 -9.47
CA ILE A 71 3.02 -3.44 -8.25
C ILE A 71 3.21 -4.83 -7.65
N LEU A 72 3.86 -4.88 -6.51
CA LEU A 72 4.14 -6.13 -5.80
C LEU A 72 2.96 -6.46 -4.88
N CYS A 73 2.21 -7.50 -5.19
CA CYS A 73 0.96 -7.85 -4.52
C CYS A 73 1.11 -9.13 -3.69
N GLY A 74 0.80 -9.05 -2.40
CA GLY A 74 0.70 -10.22 -1.52
C GLY A 74 -0.68 -10.87 -1.59
N ASN A 75 -0.85 -12.01 -0.90
CA ASN A 75 -2.08 -12.80 -0.88
C ASN A 75 -3.19 -12.23 0.04
N GLY A 76 -2.94 -11.13 0.76
CA GLY A 76 -3.89 -10.51 1.67
C GLY A 76 -4.53 -9.22 1.15
N ASN A 77 -5.27 -8.52 2.02
CA ASN A 77 -5.99 -7.29 1.67
C ASN A 77 -5.10 -6.15 1.17
N LYS A 78 -3.84 -6.07 1.64
CA LYS A 78 -2.87 -5.11 1.10
C LYS A 78 -2.57 -5.40 -0.38
N GLY A 79 -2.36 -6.67 -0.74
CA GLY A 79 -2.16 -7.09 -2.13
C GLY A 79 -3.40 -6.81 -3.00
N ALA A 80 -4.59 -7.07 -2.47
CA ALA A 80 -5.84 -6.73 -3.15
C ALA A 80 -5.95 -5.22 -3.44
N ALA A 81 -5.54 -4.36 -2.49
CA ALA A 81 -5.48 -2.91 -2.71
C ALA A 81 -4.46 -2.55 -3.80
N GLY A 82 -3.31 -3.25 -3.86
CA GLY A 82 -2.34 -3.11 -4.94
C GLY A 82 -2.93 -3.45 -6.31
N LEU A 83 -3.68 -4.56 -6.42
CA LEU A 83 -4.38 -4.94 -7.66
C LEU A 83 -5.48 -3.94 -8.04
N ALA A 84 -6.22 -3.40 -7.08
CA ALA A 84 -7.17 -2.32 -7.34
C ALA A 84 -6.46 -1.06 -7.84
N ALA A 85 -5.29 -0.71 -7.26
CA ALA A 85 -4.46 0.40 -7.74
C ALA A 85 -3.97 0.17 -9.19
N ALA A 86 -3.60 -1.06 -9.56
CA ALA A 86 -3.23 -1.42 -10.91
C ALA A 86 -4.34 -1.05 -11.91
N ARG A 87 -5.58 -1.41 -11.60
CA ARG A 87 -6.74 -1.08 -12.44
C ARG A 87 -6.94 0.43 -12.59
N HIS A 88 -6.85 1.18 -11.49
CA HIS A 88 -6.99 2.64 -11.55
C HIS A 88 -5.86 3.29 -12.38
N LEU A 89 -4.61 2.90 -12.15
CA LEU A 89 -3.47 3.42 -12.88
C LEU A 89 -3.55 3.10 -14.38
N SER A 90 -3.97 1.88 -14.75
CA SER A 90 -4.20 1.48 -16.13
C SER A 90 -5.25 2.36 -16.79
N ASN A 91 -6.39 2.62 -16.13
CA ASN A 91 -7.42 3.56 -16.61
C ASN A 91 -6.88 4.99 -16.84
N TRP A 92 -5.83 5.37 -16.13
CA TRP A 92 -5.16 6.68 -16.28
C TRP A 92 -3.95 6.62 -17.22
N SER A 93 -3.89 5.58 -18.08
CA SER A 93 -2.86 5.40 -19.11
C SER A 93 -1.44 5.19 -18.57
N VAL A 94 -1.30 4.70 -17.34
CA VAL A 94 -0.04 4.18 -16.81
C VAL A 94 0.10 2.73 -17.27
N ARG A 95 1.28 2.33 -17.76
CA ARG A 95 1.61 0.92 -17.94
C ARG A 95 1.84 0.29 -16.56
N VAL A 96 1.11 -0.77 -16.25
CA VAL A 96 1.21 -1.44 -14.94
C VAL A 96 1.59 -2.90 -15.13
N ASP A 97 2.48 -3.38 -14.28
CA ASP A 97 2.91 -4.78 -14.21
C ASP A 97 2.68 -5.29 -12.77
N PRO A 98 1.49 -5.83 -12.45
CA PRO A 98 1.24 -6.43 -11.15
C PRO A 98 1.92 -7.80 -11.04
N ILE A 99 2.65 -8.02 -9.94
CA ILE A 99 3.35 -9.26 -9.60
C ILE A 99 2.70 -9.81 -8.33
N VAL A 100 2.09 -10.98 -8.40
CA VAL A 100 1.46 -11.65 -7.25
C VAL A 100 2.45 -12.61 -6.60
N SER A 101 2.72 -12.42 -5.32
CA SER A 101 3.70 -13.22 -4.56
C SER A 101 3.07 -14.48 -3.96
N GLY A 102 2.50 -15.33 -4.77
CA GLY A 102 1.92 -16.60 -4.31
C GLY A 102 0.97 -17.20 -5.33
N VAL A 103 0.50 -18.41 -5.03
CA VAL A 103 -0.46 -19.12 -5.87
C VAL A 103 -1.89 -18.63 -5.60
N GLU A 104 -2.69 -18.55 -6.65
CA GLU A 104 -4.05 -17.98 -6.58
C GLU A 104 -4.98 -18.77 -5.65
N GLU A 105 -4.79 -20.09 -5.56
CA GLU A 105 -5.56 -20.98 -4.69
C GLU A 105 -5.45 -20.61 -3.22
N GLU A 106 -4.29 -20.10 -2.81
CA GLU A 106 -4.01 -19.67 -1.43
C GLU A 106 -4.36 -18.19 -1.20
N ALA A 107 -4.68 -17.46 -2.26
CA ALA A 107 -4.99 -16.04 -2.17
C ALA A 107 -6.32 -15.79 -1.44
N GLY A 108 -6.37 -14.73 -0.66
CA GLY A 108 -7.60 -14.28 0.02
C GLY A 108 -8.71 -13.93 -0.99
N PHE A 109 -9.97 -13.96 -0.52
CA PHE A 109 -11.14 -13.64 -1.34
C PHE A 109 -10.98 -12.30 -2.09
N THR A 110 -10.49 -11.28 -1.41
CA THR A 110 -10.30 -9.93 -2.00
C THR A 110 -9.30 -9.93 -3.15
N VAL A 111 -8.19 -10.68 -3.02
CA VAL A 111 -7.18 -10.82 -4.08
C VAL A 111 -7.77 -11.53 -5.27
N ARG A 112 -8.40 -12.72 -5.08
CA ARG A 112 -9.05 -13.46 -6.17
C ARG A 112 -10.10 -12.61 -6.91
N ARG A 113 -10.87 -11.81 -6.17
CA ARG A 113 -11.85 -10.90 -6.77
C ARG A 113 -11.20 -9.84 -7.65
N GLN A 114 -10.12 -9.21 -7.20
CA GLN A 114 -9.40 -8.21 -8.00
C GLN A 114 -8.70 -8.84 -9.22
N LEU A 115 -8.09 -10.03 -9.09
CA LEU A 115 -7.51 -10.77 -10.21
C LEU A 115 -8.57 -11.08 -11.27
N GLN A 116 -9.75 -11.54 -10.87
CA GLN A 116 -10.87 -11.78 -11.79
C GLN A 116 -11.25 -10.50 -12.55
N ILE A 117 -11.32 -9.35 -11.86
CA ILE A 117 -11.64 -8.06 -12.50
C ILE A 117 -10.57 -7.68 -13.52
N LEU A 118 -9.28 -7.78 -13.18
CA LEU A 118 -8.17 -7.45 -14.08
C LEU A 118 -8.19 -8.33 -15.35
N ARG A 119 -8.40 -9.63 -15.20
CA ARG A 119 -8.51 -10.57 -16.33
C ARG A 119 -9.68 -10.25 -17.24
N GLN A 120 -10.88 -10.08 -16.66
CA GLN A 120 -12.09 -9.80 -17.44
C GLN A 120 -12.06 -8.43 -18.13
N SER A 121 -11.34 -7.48 -17.55
CA SER A 121 -11.17 -6.15 -18.15
C SER A 121 -10.16 -6.14 -19.30
N GLY A 122 -9.40 -7.21 -19.50
CA GLY A 122 -8.32 -7.27 -20.51
C GLY A 122 -7.24 -6.20 -20.30
N ILE A 123 -7.16 -5.64 -19.10
CA ILE A 123 -6.23 -4.56 -18.79
C ILE A 123 -4.83 -5.15 -18.74
N ILE A 124 -4.58 -6.08 -17.85
CA ILE A 124 -3.32 -6.82 -17.76
C ILE A 124 -3.59 -8.12 -16.99
N GLU A 125 -3.00 -9.22 -17.40
CA GLU A 125 -2.96 -10.40 -16.57
C GLU A 125 -1.87 -10.25 -15.50
N PRO A 126 -2.20 -10.44 -14.22
CA PRO A 126 -1.19 -10.54 -13.18
C PRO A 126 -0.25 -11.72 -13.49
N ARG A 127 1.04 -11.49 -13.39
CA ARG A 127 2.05 -12.53 -13.61
C ARG A 127 2.48 -13.10 -12.27
N ASP A 128 2.54 -14.40 -12.18
CA ASP A 128 3.30 -15.08 -11.13
C ASP A 128 4.78 -15.19 -11.52
N MET A 129 5.64 -15.50 -10.57
CA MET A 129 7.08 -15.59 -10.81
C MET A 129 7.49 -16.74 -11.76
N GLU A 130 6.58 -17.68 -12.07
CA GLU A 130 6.91 -18.89 -12.79
C GLU A 130 6.57 -18.81 -14.29
N SER A 131 5.76 -17.85 -14.74
CA SER A 131 5.06 -17.94 -16.03
C SER A 131 5.53 -16.99 -17.14
N SER A 132 6.63 -16.24 -17.02
CA SER A 132 6.99 -15.26 -18.07
C SER A 132 8.43 -15.34 -18.58
N ASP A 133 8.61 -15.14 -19.90
CA ASP A 133 9.91 -14.94 -20.55
C ASP A 133 10.62 -13.63 -20.13
N ILE A 134 9.88 -12.67 -19.53
CA ILE A 134 10.41 -11.43 -18.97
C ILE A 134 10.49 -11.62 -17.46
N THR A 135 11.68 -11.51 -16.91
CA THR A 135 11.90 -11.72 -15.47
C THR A 135 11.30 -10.59 -14.62
N VAL A 136 11.07 -10.86 -13.34
CA VAL A 136 10.65 -9.84 -12.37
C VAL A 136 11.71 -8.74 -12.25
N GLU A 137 12.99 -9.12 -12.34
CA GLU A 137 14.14 -8.21 -12.33
C GLU A 137 14.09 -7.23 -13.49
N ASP A 138 13.79 -7.70 -14.70
CA ASP A 138 13.68 -6.86 -15.90
C ASP A 138 12.51 -5.86 -15.76
N GLN A 139 11.36 -6.32 -15.26
CA GLN A 139 10.21 -5.45 -15.02
C GLN A 139 10.53 -4.36 -14.01
N LEU A 140 11.18 -4.73 -12.90
CA LEU A 140 11.63 -3.79 -11.87
C LEU A 140 12.66 -2.80 -12.44
N ALA A 141 13.63 -3.29 -13.22
CA ALA A 141 14.67 -2.45 -13.81
C ALA A 141 14.12 -1.39 -14.78
N GLU A 142 13.02 -1.67 -15.46
CA GLU A 142 12.37 -0.75 -16.40
C GLU A 142 11.26 0.12 -15.75
N SER A 143 10.94 -0.09 -14.48
CA SER A 143 9.88 0.66 -13.81
C SER A 143 10.31 2.09 -13.45
N ASP A 144 9.38 3.04 -13.52
CA ASP A 144 9.55 4.38 -12.98
C ASP A 144 9.27 4.40 -11.47
N LEU A 145 8.29 3.61 -11.02
CA LEU A 145 7.87 3.50 -9.63
C LEU A 145 7.51 2.06 -9.30
N VAL A 146 7.85 1.63 -8.10
CA VAL A 146 7.37 0.36 -7.51
C VAL A 146 6.31 0.66 -6.45
N ILE A 147 5.23 -0.11 -6.41
CA ILE A 147 4.27 -0.09 -5.30
C ILE A 147 4.46 -1.37 -4.49
N ASP A 148 4.87 -1.23 -3.23
CA ASP A 148 4.93 -2.32 -2.27
C ASP A 148 3.54 -2.57 -1.66
N ALA A 149 2.87 -3.59 -2.15
CA ALA A 149 1.63 -4.12 -1.62
C ALA A 149 1.77 -5.61 -1.18
N LEU A 150 2.98 -6.04 -0.75
CA LEU A 150 3.24 -7.42 -0.36
C LEU A 150 2.64 -7.75 1.02
N VAL A 151 3.24 -7.26 2.11
CA VAL A 151 2.81 -7.58 3.47
C VAL A 151 2.58 -6.30 4.26
N GLY A 152 1.41 -6.19 4.88
CA GLY A 152 0.99 -5.01 5.65
C GLY A 152 1.18 -5.18 7.17
N TYR A 153 0.34 -4.49 7.94
CA TYR A 153 0.41 -4.43 9.41
C TYR A 153 0.24 -5.79 10.13
N GLY A 154 -0.18 -6.83 9.41
CA GLY A 154 -0.32 -8.19 9.98
C GLY A 154 0.98 -9.01 10.01
N LEU A 155 2.12 -8.43 9.56
CA LEU A 155 3.39 -9.13 9.55
C LEU A 155 3.89 -9.40 10.98
N GLU A 156 4.14 -10.68 11.26
CA GLU A 156 4.83 -11.13 12.48
C GLU A 156 6.15 -11.80 12.07
N GLY A 157 7.27 -11.20 12.48
CA GLY A 157 8.61 -11.63 12.07
C GLY A 157 9.00 -11.20 10.65
N PRO A 158 10.07 -11.80 10.07
CA PRO A 158 10.53 -11.46 8.72
C PRO A 158 9.56 -11.94 7.63
N PRO A 159 9.50 -11.26 6.48
CA PRO A 159 8.85 -11.79 5.29
C PRO A 159 9.43 -13.15 4.92
N GLN A 160 8.62 -14.06 4.39
CA GLN A 160 9.03 -15.43 4.07
C GLN A 160 8.63 -15.82 2.65
N GLY A 161 9.21 -16.90 2.14
CA GLY A 161 8.87 -17.50 0.85
C GLY A 161 8.97 -16.52 -0.32
N ILE A 162 8.02 -16.59 -1.22
CA ILE A 162 7.98 -15.77 -2.45
C ILE A 162 7.92 -14.27 -2.11
N ALA A 163 7.18 -13.88 -1.06
CA ALA A 163 7.11 -12.48 -0.66
C ALA A 163 8.50 -11.92 -0.24
N ALA A 164 9.31 -12.71 0.44
CA ALA A 164 10.67 -12.33 0.79
C ALA A 164 11.57 -12.20 -0.45
N ALA A 165 11.48 -13.16 -1.39
CA ALA A 165 12.25 -13.13 -2.64
C ALA A 165 11.90 -11.90 -3.47
N VAL A 166 10.60 -11.61 -3.68
CA VAL A 166 10.13 -10.44 -4.44
C VAL A 166 10.53 -9.14 -3.75
N ALA A 167 10.46 -9.08 -2.41
CA ALA A 167 10.92 -7.91 -1.66
C ALA A 167 12.43 -7.67 -1.86
N GLN A 168 13.24 -8.74 -1.86
CA GLN A 168 14.68 -8.62 -2.11
C GLN A 168 14.97 -8.10 -3.52
N LEU A 169 14.29 -8.63 -4.56
CA LEU A 169 14.44 -8.14 -5.93
C LEU A 169 14.10 -6.64 -6.05
N ALA A 170 13.05 -6.19 -5.38
CA ALA A 170 12.67 -4.78 -5.35
C ALA A 170 13.72 -3.89 -4.65
N ILE A 171 14.35 -4.38 -3.58
CA ILE A 171 15.45 -3.70 -2.90
C ILE A 171 16.66 -3.56 -3.82
N ASP A 172 17.01 -4.64 -4.53
CA ASP A 172 18.18 -4.69 -5.42
C ASP A 172 17.99 -3.81 -6.67
N ALA A 173 16.77 -3.68 -7.16
CA ALA A 173 16.41 -2.80 -8.27
C ALA A 173 16.57 -1.30 -7.96
N LYS A 174 16.59 -0.90 -6.69
CA LYS A 174 16.80 0.50 -6.23
C LYS A 174 15.87 1.53 -6.88
N ARG A 175 14.66 1.11 -7.23
CA ARG A 175 13.65 2.02 -7.80
C ARG A 175 12.92 2.80 -6.71
N PRO A 176 12.44 4.02 -7.00
CA PRO A 176 11.54 4.72 -6.10
C PRO A 176 10.37 3.81 -5.72
N THR A 177 10.09 3.68 -4.42
CA THR A 177 9.04 2.77 -3.95
C THR A 177 8.02 3.51 -3.08
N LEU A 178 6.75 3.34 -3.42
CA LEU A 178 5.59 3.70 -2.60
C LEU A 178 5.15 2.47 -1.81
N ALA A 179 5.25 2.49 -0.49
CA ALA A 179 4.72 1.42 0.34
C ALA A 179 3.27 1.69 0.75
N LEU A 180 2.42 0.69 0.62
CA LEU A 180 1.06 0.74 1.18
C LEU A 180 1.09 0.32 2.64
N ASP A 181 0.42 1.08 3.47
CA ASP A 181 0.22 0.90 4.91
C ASP A 181 1.52 0.97 5.72
N VAL A 182 2.37 -0.02 5.64
CA VAL A 182 3.73 -0.04 6.17
C VAL A 182 4.64 -0.73 5.15
N PRO A 183 5.92 -0.34 5.05
CA PRO A 183 6.85 -1.05 4.18
C PRO A 183 6.98 -2.51 4.59
N THR A 184 6.98 -3.42 3.61
CA THR A 184 7.19 -4.85 3.87
C THR A 184 8.50 -5.07 4.60
N GLY A 185 8.46 -5.83 5.70
CA GLY A 185 9.59 -6.05 6.60
C GLY A 185 9.65 -5.10 7.81
N VAL A 186 8.78 -4.08 7.88
CA VAL A 186 8.66 -3.17 9.04
C VAL A 186 7.47 -3.58 9.90
N ASN A 187 7.70 -3.78 11.19
CA ASN A 187 6.62 -4.08 12.15
C ASN A 187 5.77 -2.83 12.42
N ALA A 188 4.47 -2.92 12.17
CA ALA A 188 3.53 -1.80 12.28
C ALA A 188 3.35 -1.25 13.71
N THR A 189 3.68 -2.04 14.73
CA THR A 189 3.53 -1.65 16.14
C THR A 189 4.85 -1.17 16.74
N THR A 190 5.92 -1.96 16.58
CA THR A 190 7.21 -1.72 17.23
C THR A 190 8.18 -0.93 16.36
N GLY A 191 8.00 -0.93 15.03
CA GLY A 191 8.93 -0.36 14.08
C GLY A 191 10.18 -1.23 13.85
N GLU A 192 10.24 -2.42 14.44
CA GLU A 192 11.32 -3.37 14.20
C GLU A 192 11.43 -3.67 12.69
N VAL A 193 12.66 -3.68 12.22
CA VAL A 193 12.97 -3.91 10.80
C VAL A 193 13.58 -5.30 10.65
N SER A 194 12.86 -6.17 9.97
CA SER A 194 13.31 -7.52 9.61
C SER A 194 14.07 -7.50 8.27
N SER A 195 14.71 -8.62 7.91
CA SER A 195 15.35 -8.77 6.59
C SER A 195 14.62 -9.88 5.81
N PRO A 196 14.29 -9.63 4.52
CA PRO A 196 14.41 -8.36 3.79
C PRO A 196 13.39 -7.30 4.22
N ALA A 197 13.74 -6.02 4.09
CA ALA A 197 12.81 -4.91 4.33
C ALA A 197 12.88 -3.85 3.23
N ILE A 198 11.73 -3.52 2.68
CA ILE A 198 11.59 -2.48 1.65
C ILE A 198 12.01 -1.12 2.20
N LYS A 199 12.76 -0.36 1.39
CA LYS A 199 13.07 1.05 1.63
C LYS A 199 12.18 1.93 0.76
N ALA A 200 11.05 2.35 1.31
CA ALA A 200 10.15 3.23 0.59
C ALA A 200 10.66 4.69 0.62
N CYS A 201 10.50 5.41 -0.47
CA CYS A 201 10.65 6.86 -0.49
C CYS A 201 9.37 7.57 0.01
N THR A 202 8.24 6.86 -0.01
CA THR A 202 6.93 7.34 0.45
C THR A 202 6.14 6.17 1.02
N THR A 203 5.46 6.37 2.15
CA THR A 203 4.51 5.41 2.73
C THR A 203 3.12 6.03 2.78
N LEU A 204 2.14 5.37 2.17
CA LEU A 204 0.73 5.69 2.28
C LEU A 204 0.09 4.77 3.33
N MET A 205 -0.03 5.25 4.56
CA MET A 205 -0.77 4.55 5.60
C MET A 205 -2.26 4.56 5.28
N LEU A 206 -2.95 3.52 5.73
CA LEU A 206 -4.36 3.29 5.44
C LEU A 206 -5.20 3.51 6.69
N ASP A 207 -6.18 4.40 6.61
CA ASP A 207 -7.17 4.78 7.64
C ASP A 207 -6.57 5.41 8.90
N LEU A 208 -5.85 4.67 9.71
CA LEU A 208 -5.20 5.17 10.92
C LEU A 208 -3.67 5.00 10.85
N PRO A 209 -2.91 5.97 11.36
CA PRO A 209 -1.46 5.91 11.30
C PRO A 209 -0.90 4.90 12.32
N LYS A 210 0.06 4.06 11.88
CA LYS A 210 0.63 2.97 12.66
C LYS A 210 1.84 3.42 13.48
N LYS A 211 1.90 3.05 14.76
CA LYS A 211 2.97 3.47 15.71
C LYS A 211 4.37 3.13 15.21
N GLY A 212 4.53 1.97 14.56
CA GLY A 212 5.83 1.47 14.11
C GLY A 212 6.53 2.38 13.11
N VAL A 213 5.80 3.11 12.24
CA VAL A 213 6.43 3.97 11.24
C VAL A 213 7.04 5.26 11.82
N LEU A 214 6.72 5.59 13.09
CA LEU A 214 7.33 6.73 13.80
C LEU A 214 8.63 6.37 14.52
N GLN A 215 8.89 5.08 14.72
CA GLN A 215 10.05 4.63 15.46
C GLN A 215 11.34 4.94 14.70
N ASP A 216 12.39 5.33 15.43
CA ASP A 216 13.67 5.72 14.83
C ASP A 216 14.27 4.61 13.97
N GLN A 217 14.14 3.36 14.37
CA GLN A 217 14.63 2.21 13.62
C GLN A 217 13.94 2.02 12.26
N ALA A 218 12.66 2.42 12.12
CA ALA A 218 11.93 2.37 10.86
C ALA A 218 12.20 3.58 9.94
N ARG A 219 12.84 4.65 10.46
CA ARG A 219 12.96 5.95 9.79
C ARG A 219 13.54 5.86 8.38
N ASN A 220 14.54 5.01 8.18
CA ASN A 220 15.22 4.83 6.89
C ASN A 220 14.42 3.98 5.89
N HIS A 221 13.27 3.44 6.30
CA HIS A 221 12.44 2.55 5.49
C HIS A 221 11.11 3.16 5.06
N VAL A 222 10.64 4.22 5.74
CA VAL A 222 9.28 4.73 5.55
C VAL A 222 9.17 5.96 4.64
N GLY A 223 10.24 6.73 4.47
CA GLY A 223 10.25 7.93 3.64
C GLY A 223 9.24 9.00 4.09
N GLU A 224 8.62 9.69 3.13
CA GLU A 224 7.56 10.67 3.35
C GLU A 224 6.26 9.96 3.75
N LEU A 225 5.53 10.53 4.72
CA LEU A 225 4.34 9.90 5.28
C LEU A 225 3.06 10.54 4.77
N PHE A 226 2.19 9.71 4.23
CA PHE A 226 0.83 10.06 3.84
C PHE A 226 -0.16 9.13 4.54
N LEU A 227 -1.39 9.58 4.67
CA LEU A 227 -2.49 8.81 5.23
C LEU A 227 -3.71 8.93 4.33
N ALA A 228 -4.33 7.79 4.02
CA ALA A 228 -5.54 7.72 3.21
C ALA A 228 -6.76 7.38 4.06
N ASP A 229 -7.85 8.09 3.82
CA ASP A 229 -9.19 7.76 4.30
C ASP A 229 -9.73 6.53 3.53
N LEU A 230 -10.12 5.50 4.25
CA LEU A 230 -10.77 4.31 3.67
C LEU A 230 -12.30 4.36 3.78
N GLY A 231 -12.86 5.42 4.37
CA GLY A 231 -14.29 5.58 4.57
C GLY A 231 -14.82 4.84 5.80
N ILE A 232 -13.97 4.52 6.76
CA ILE A 232 -14.43 4.00 8.06
C ILE A 232 -15.09 5.15 8.84
N PRO A 233 -16.35 5.02 9.27
CA PRO A 233 -17.03 6.07 10.01
C PRO A 233 -16.26 6.47 11.26
N VAL A 234 -16.14 7.76 11.55
CA VAL A 234 -15.40 8.31 12.69
C VAL A 234 -15.85 7.71 14.03
N GLY A 235 -17.12 7.33 14.15
CA GLY A 235 -17.65 6.66 15.33
C GLY A 235 -17.04 5.29 15.63
N VAL A 236 -16.39 4.64 14.66
CA VAL A 236 -15.73 3.34 14.90
C VAL A 236 -14.47 3.51 15.75
N PRO A 237 -13.45 4.28 15.35
CA PRO A 237 -12.28 4.49 16.19
C PRO A 237 -12.61 5.26 17.48
N GLU A 238 -13.60 6.15 17.48
CA GLU A 238 -14.02 6.89 18.68
C GLU A 238 -14.56 5.98 19.76
N ARG A 239 -15.28 4.90 19.43
CA ARG A 239 -15.70 3.86 20.42
C ARG A 239 -14.53 3.20 21.13
N MET A 240 -13.36 3.20 20.52
CA MET A 240 -12.12 2.68 21.09
C MET A 240 -11.28 3.77 21.78
N GLY A 241 -11.82 4.97 21.96
CA GLY A 241 -11.10 6.10 22.53
C GLY A 241 -10.00 6.67 21.61
N ILE A 242 -10.15 6.48 20.30
CA ILE A 242 -9.22 6.99 19.27
C ILE A 242 -9.91 8.15 18.55
N PRO A 243 -9.72 9.41 18.98
CA PRO A 243 -10.35 10.55 18.33
C PRO A 243 -9.75 10.81 16.94
N MET A 244 -10.60 11.04 15.96
CA MET A 244 -10.19 11.31 14.56
C MET A 244 -9.89 12.80 14.30
N GLY A 245 -10.42 13.72 15.11
CA GLY A 245 -10.06 15.14 15.10
C GLY A 245 -10.16 15.86 13.74
N GLY A 246 -11.08 15.46 12.87
CA GLY A 246 -11.19 16.05 11.52
C GLY A 246 -9.99 15.78 10.61
N LEU A 247 -9.32 14.68 10.82
CA LEU A 247 -8.07 14.29 10.13
C LEU A 247 -8.18 14.41 8.60
N PHE A 248 -9.32 14.03 8.03
CA PHE A 248 -9.59 14.07 6.59
C PHE A 248 -10.52 15.21 6.14
N SER A 249 -10.72 16.25 6.96
CA SER A 249 -11.65 17.35 6.65
C SER A 249 -11.30 18.14 5.38
N GLU A 250 -10.05 18.10 4.93
CA GLU A 250 -9.57 18.81 3.74
C GLU A 250 -9.30 17.90 2.54
N GLY A 251 -9.52 16.60 2.68
CA GLY A 251 -9.38 15.66 1.57
C GLY A 251 -9.07 14.23 2.02
N PRO A 252 -9.26 13.26 1.11
CA PRO A 252 -9.14 11.84 1.45
C PRO A 252 -7.69 11.35 1.58
N ILE A 253 -6.70 12.15 1.21
CA ILE A 253 -5.29 11.86 1.40
C ILE A 253 -4.64 13.07 2.05
N VAL A 254 -3.97 12.87 3.17
CA VAL A 254 -3.25 13.91 3.89
C VAL A 254 -1.78 13.54 4.06
N ARG A 255 -0.89 14.53 3.97
CA ARG A 255 0.52 14.36 4.28
C ARG A 255 0.74 14.56 5.78
N LEU A 256 1.46 13.65 6.42
CA LEU A 256 1.85 13.76 7.82
C LEU A 256 3.28 14.31 7.94
N ARG A 257 3.42 15.46 8.57
CA ARG A 257 4.74 16.06 8.87
C ARG A 257 5.19 15.73 10.29
N ARG A 258 6.41 15.25 10.41
CA ARG A 258 7.10 15.04 11.68
C ARG A 258 7.46 16.36 12.35
#